data_2a36e2f261ecd47fea3ca870862d2a94
#
_entry.id   2a36e2f261ecd47fea3ca870862d2a94
#
_cell.length_a   1.000
_cell.length_b   1.000
_cell.length_c   1.000
_cell.angle_alpha   90.00
_cell.angle_beta   90.00
_cell.angle_gamma   90.00
#
_symmetry.space_group_name_H-M   'P 1'
#
loop_
_entity.id
_entity.type
_entity.pdbx_description
1 polymer ?
#
loop_
_entity_poly.entity_id
_entity_poly.type
_entity_poly.pdbx_seq_one_letter_code
_entity_poly.pdbx_strand_id
1 'polypeptide(L)'
;MLFARAIGGLRIACKSQISPASLLARNHQGRSLRLCQRSYSINRKMSTNGTRLKKELDPNQGGDESKKTYHKQATGEAWKTVQSHSSDNDLKLYGSCFCPFVHRVWISLEHKGLDYQYVEVDVYRKPKLLLDINPRGLVPALRHGNWGMYESTVLMEYLEDLDQGKPLLPTDPKLRAHSRLWSDHINRHIIPAFYRYLQAQDPKDQVNFGSELTEQIGKLVEAADTTGPYFIGKDMTFVDVQLAPWIVRLEKVLKPYRGWPDPEPGSRWEKWVRAIEANDAVKKTTSDDQLYLDSYERYAENRPNTSQVREAINSGRGLP
;
A
#
# COMPACT_ATOMS: atom_id res chain seq x y z
N MET A 1 21.01 -53.83 31.33
CA MET A 1 21.96 -54.17 30.27
C MET A 1 22.13 -52.95 29.44
N LEU A 2 23.04 -52.02 29.70
CA LEU A 2 24.42 -51.98 29.20
C LEU A 2 24.49 -52.13 27.68
N PHE A 3 24.74 -51.03 26.97
CA PHE A 3 26.05 -50.66 26.48
C PHE A 3 26.07 -49.22 25.93
N ALA A 4 26.98 -48.43 26.47
CA ALA A 4 27.45 -47.15 25.98
C ALA A 4 28.65 -47.36 25.02
N ARG A 5 28.91 -46.35 24.16
CA ARG A 5 30.23 -45.86 23.69
C ARG A 5 29.97 -45.00 22.44
N ALA A 6 30.32 -43.81 22.34
CA ALA A 6 31.48 -42.95 22.63
C ALA A 6 32.24 -42.56 21.35
N ILE A 7 32.46 -41.27 21.21
CA ILE A 7 33.63 -40.52 20.75
C ILE A 7 33.84 -40.34 19.23
N GLY A 8 34.01 -39.06 18.87
CA GLY A 8 34.69 -38.65 17.64
C GLY A 8 34.57 -37.16 17.38
N GLY A 9 35.27 -36.32 18.14
CA GLY A 9 35.42 -34.89 17.82
C GLY A 9 36.43 -34.69 16.70
N LEU A 10 36.17 -33.74 15.87
CA LEU A 10 37.20 -33.13 15.01
C LEU A 10 37.08 -31.62 15.05
N ARG A 11 37.97 -30.97 15.77
CA ARG A 11 38.30 -29.56 15.65
C ARG A 11 39.17 -29.39 14.42
N ILE A 12 38.78 -28.56 13.49
CA ILE A 12 39.71 -27.96 12.52
C ILE A 12 39.58 -26.45 12.63
N ALA A 13 40.60 -25.85 13.22
CA ALA A 13 40.87 -24.44 13.14
C ALA A 13 41.61 -24.19 11.82
N CYS A 14 41.16 -23.29 11.02
CA CYS A 14 42.00 -22.68 9.98
C CYS A 14 41.80 -21.16 9.98
N LYS A 15 42.81 -20.47 10.51
CA LYS A 15 43.06 -19.06 10.32
C LYS A 15 43.62 -18.90 8.91
N SER A 16 43.04 -18.02 8.11
CA SER A 16 43.82 -17.32 7.09
C SER A 16 43.21 -15.94 6.85
N GLN A 17 44.00 -14.94 7.22
CA GLN A 17 43.85 -13.54 6.79
C GLN A 17 44.07 -13.47 5.30
N ILE A 18 43.19 -12.78 4.57
CA ILE A 18 43.44 -12.27 3.24
C ILE A 18 43.03 -10.81 3.21
N SER A 19 44.01 -10.01 2.94
CA SER A 19 44.01 -8.56 2.71
C SER A 19 43.20 -8.17 1.46
N PRO A 20 42.60 -6.96 1.39
CA PRO A 20 41.85 -6.53 0.22
C PRO A 20 42.77 -6.03 -0.90
N ALA A 21 42.79 -6.74 -1.99
CA ALA A 21 43.38 -6.27 -3.23
C ALA A 21 42.41 -6.47 -4.38
N SER A 22 41.97 -5.35 -4.91
CA SER A 22 41.57 -5.05 -6.30
C SER A 22 41.13 -6.23 -7.18
N LEU A 23 39.82 -6.28 -7.53
CA LEU A 23 39.33 -6.90 -8.75
C LEU A 23 38.45 -5.89 -9.51
N LEU A 24 39.10 -5.18 -10.41
CA LEU A 24 38.46 -4.48 -11.52
C LEU A 24 37.98 -5.54 -12.53
N ALA A 25 36.69 -5.86 -12.51
CA ALA A 25 36.06 -6.56 -13.61
C ALA A 25 35.60 -5.53 -14.64
N ARG A 26 36.34 -5.44 -15.76
CA ARG A 26 35.93 -4.74 -16.97
C ARG A 26 34.84 -5.55 -17.66
N ASN A 27 33.62 -5.04 -17.71
CA ASN A 27 32.67 -5.47 -18.72
C ASN A 27 32.72 -4.51 -19.90
N HIS A 28 33.01 -5.09 -21.07
CA HIS A 28 32.92 -4.42 -22.34
C HIS A 28 31.45 -4.11 -22.64
N GLN A 29 31.08 -2.89 -22.57
CA GLN A 29 30.26 -2.09 -23.49
C GLN A 29 29.97 -0.75 -22.79
N GLY A 30 30.75 0.29 -23.19
CA GLY A 30 30.54 1.63 -22.69
C GLY A 30 29.22 2.22 -23.21
N ARG A 31 28.26 2.31 -22.33
CA ARG A 31 27.17 3.28 -22.42
C ARG A 31 27.00 3.94 -21.06
N SER A 32 27.49 5.16 -20.99
CA SER A 32 27.23 6.12 -19.93
C SER A 32 25.72 6.34 -19.85
N LEU A 33 25.09 5.85 -18.77
CA LEU A 33 23.73 6.22 -18.42
C LEU A 33 23.74 7.68 -17.94
N ARG A 34 23.49 8.62 -18.86
CA ARG A 34 23.11 9.98 -18.49
C ARG A 34 21.72 9.91 -17.82
N LEU A 35 21.69 10.12 -16.53
CA LEU A 35 20.48 10.48 -15.81
C LEU A 35 19.89 11.72 -16.48
N CYS A 36 18.82 11.51 -17.25
CA CYS A 36 18.07 12.59 -17.85
C CYS A 36 17.22 13.23 -16.75
N GLN A 37 17.74 14.28 -16.13
CA GLN A 37 16.92 15.19 -15.33
C GLN A 37 15.96 15.91 -16.28
N ARG A 38 14.80 15.31 -16.52
CA ARG A 38 13.65 16.03 -17.09
C ARG A 38 12.93 16.72 -15.95
N SER A 39 13.21 18.01 -15.79
CA SER A 39 12.35 18.93 -15.08
C SER A 39 10.99 18.96 -15.80
N TYR A 40 10.01 18.30 -15.25
CA TYR A 40 8.62 18.48 -15.69
C TYR A 40 8.11 19.81 -15.13
N SER A 41 8.23 20.86 -15.93
CA SER A 41 7.44 22.06 -15.72
C SER A 41 6.00 21.75 -16.14
N ILE A 42 5.13 21.56 -15.15
CA ILE A 42 3.70 21.43 -15.38
C ILE A 42 3.17 22.80 -15.82
N ASN A 43 3.02 23.01 -17.11
CA ASN A 43 2.27 24.14 -17.65
C ASN A 43 0.78 23.96 -17.29
N ARG A 44 0.36 24.54 -16.16
CA ARG A 44 -1.04 24.71 -15.81
C ARG A 44 -1.69 25.68 -16.80
N LYS A 45 -2.42 25.18 -17.79
CA LYS A 45 -3.47 25.96 -18.43
C LYS A 45 -4.59 26.12 -17.41
N MET A 46 -4.69 27.34 -16.83
CA MET A 46 -5.83 27.72 -16.01
C MET A 46 -7.09 27.77 -16.91
N SER A 47 -8.02 26.89 -16.68
CA SER A 47 -9.40 27.05 -17.08
C SER A 47 -10.07 28.03 -16.09
N THR A 48 -10.28 29.25 -16.50
CA THR A 48 -11.06 30.24 -15.77
C THR A 48 -12.52 30.00 -16.07
N ASN A 49 -13.21 29.24 -15.22
CA ASN A 49 -14.63 29.42 -14.87
C ASN A 49 -15.04 28.28 -13.91
N GLY A 50 -15.06 28.59 -12.64
CA GLY A 50 -15.58 27.73 -11.59
C GLY A 50 -15.59 28.51 -10.28
N THR A 51 -16.77 28.75 -9.76
CA THR A 51 -17.02 29.39 -8.48
C THR A 51 -16.09 28.76 -7.41
N ARG A 52 -15.14 29.55 -6.93
CA ARG A 52 -14.17 29.15 -5.90
C ARG A 52 -14.95 28.95 -4.60
N LEU A 53 -15.36 27.70 -4.33
CA LEU A 53 -15.86 27.34 -3.01
C LEU A 53 -14.78 27.71 -1.98
N LYS A 54 -15.12 28.60 -1.04
CA LYS A 54 -14.23 28.92 0.10
C LYS A 54 -13.93 27.62 0.82
N LYS A 55 -12.70 27.17 0.74
CA LYS A 55 -12.22 25.98 1.43
C LYS A 55 -12.22 26.29 2.92
N GLU A 56 -13.09 25.64 3.69
CA GLU A 56 -13.05 25.75 5.15
C GLU A 56 -11.73 25.15 5.69
N LEU A 57 -11.09 25.91 6.55
CA LEU A 57 -9.89 25.52 7.27
C LEU A 57 -10.13 24.28 8.12
N ASP A 58 -9.30 23.26 7.94
CA ASP A 58 -9.16 22.21 8.94
C ASP A 58 -8.05 22.59 9.93
N PRO A 59 -8.38 22.86 11.20
CA PRO A 59 -7.40 23.26 12.21
C PRO A 59 -6.33 22.20 12.47
N ASN A 60 -6.58 20.93 12.11
CA ASN A 60 -5.62 19.83 12.29
C ASN A 60 -4.60 19.72 11.15
N GLN A 61 -4.73 20.55 10.12
CA GLN A 61 -3.90 20.42 8.93
C GLN A 61 -2.74 21.38 8.83
N GLY A 62 -2.36 22.13 9.81
CA GLY A 62 -1.23 23.07 9.78
C GLY A 62 -0.70 23.45 8.38
N GLY A 63 -0.40 24.69 8.08
CA GLY A 63 0.18 25.12 6.81
C GLY A 63 -0.72 25.98 5.93
N ASP A 64 -0.17 26.42 4.80
CA ASP A 64 -0.80 27.32 3.84
C ASP A 64 -2.10 26.75 3.27
N GLU A 65 -3.22 27.44 3.47
CA GLU A 65 -4.55 27.04 2.98
C GLU A 65 -4.61 26.85 1.47
N SER A 66 -3.84 27.61 0.72
CA SER A 66 -3.81 27.53 -0.75
C SER A 66 -3.28 26.18 -1.25
N LYS A 67 -2.60 25.42 -0.38
CA LYS A 67 -2.00 24.13 -0.67
C LYS A 67 -2.73 22.92 -0.07
N LYS A 68 -3.91 23.13 0.55
CA LYS A 68 -4.72 22.03 1.09
C LYS A 68 -5.57 21.41 0.00
N THR A 69 -5.05 20.42 -0.68
CA THR A 69 -5.77 19.63 -1.67
C THR A 69 -5.95 18.21 -1.15
N TYR A 70 -7.17 17.79 -0.95
CA TYR A 70 -7.55 16.39 -0.77
C TYR A 70 -9.02 16.23 -1.20
N HIS A 71 -9.36 15.04 -1.61
CA HIS A 71 -10.71 14.70 -2.01
C HIS A 71 -11.51 14.13 -0.83
N LYS A 72 -12.78 14.48 -0.76
CA LYS A 72 -13.72 13.99 0.26
C LYS A 72 -14.63 12.89 -0.27
N GLN A 73 -14.60 12.67 -1.57
CA GLN A 73 -15.42 11.70 -2.29
C GLN A 73 -14.58 11.00 -3.33
N ALA A 74 -14.87 9.71 -3.56
CA ALA A 74 -14.29 8.94 -4.64
C ALA A 74 -14.57 9.56 -6.01
N THR A 75 -13.84 9.16 -7.04
CA THR A 75 -14.03 9.60 -8.44
C THR A 75 -14.04 8.38 -9.38
N GLY A 76 -14.42 8.59 -10.64
CA GLY A 76 -14.38 7.53 -11.65
C GLY A 76 -15.21 6.30 -11.31
N GLU A 77 -14.64 5.13 -11.52
CA GLU A 77 -15.30 3.84 -11.22
C GLU A 77 -15.56 3.66 -9.72
N ALA A 78 -14.64 4.09 -8.87
CA ALA A 78 -14.82 4.05 -7.43
C ALA A 78 -16.03 4.85 -6.96
N TRP A 79 -16.32 6.00 -7.60
CA TRP A 79 -17.53 6.77 -7.31
C TRP A 79 -18.80 6.00 -7.66
N LYS A 80 -18.84 5.32 -8.81
CA LYS A 80 -19.99 4.49 -9.21
C LYS A 80 -20.24 3.39 -8.18
N THR A 81 -19.17 2.77 -7.67
CA THR A 81 -19.26 1.76 -6.61
C THR A 81 -19.79 2.36 -5.29
N VAL A 82 -19.32 3.54 -4.88
CA VAL A 82 -19.89 4.24 -3.71
C VAL A 82 -21.39 4.49 -3.89
N GLN A 83 -21.81 4.93 -5.06
CA GLN A 83 -23.24 5.19 -5.34
C GLN A 83 -24.07 3.90 -5.29
N SER A 84 -23.57 2.78 -5.85
CA SER A 84 -24.28 1.48 -5.81
C SER A 84 -24.40 0.90 -4.39
N HIS A 85 -23.51 1.28 -3.49
CA HIS A 85 -23.48 0.88 -2.08
C HIS A 85 -23.89 2.02 -1.11
N SER A 86 -24.73 2.96 -1.57
CA SER A 86 -25.22 4.08 -0.75
C SER A 86 -26.40 3.73 0.16
N SER A 87 -27.15 2.67 -0.16
CA SER A 87 -28.30 2.24 0.62
C SER A 87 -27.91 1.70 1.99
N ASP A 88 -28.77 1.90 2.99
CA ASP A 88 -28.55 1.39 4.33
C ASP A 88 -28.41 -0.13 4.33
N ASN A 89 -27.43 -0.65 5.07
CA ASN A 89 -27.12 -2.07 5.18
C ASN A 89 -26.58 -2.37 6.58
N ASP A 90 -26.76 -3.59 7.05
CA ASP A 90 -26.23 -4.01 8.36
C ASP A 90 -24.69 -4.00 8.36
N LEU A 91 -24.06 -4.34 7.24
CA LEU A 91 -22.61 -4.26 7.07
C LEU A 91 -22.25 -2.90 6.47
N LYS A 92 -21.49 -2.08 7.21
CA LYS A 92 -21.10 -0.73 6.78
C LYS A 92 -19.59 -0.55 6.84
N LEU A 93 -18.99 -0.13 5.71
CA LEU A 93 -17.59 0.28 5.65
C LEU A 93 -17.50 1.80 5.77
N TYR A 94 -16.83 2.29 6.81
CA TYR A 94 -16.45 3.70 6.97
C TYR A 94 -15.06 3.89 6.37
N GLY A 95 -14.99 4.66 5.31
CA GLY A 95 -13.78 4.80 4.52
C GLY A 95 -13.51 6.22 4.04
N SER A 96 -12.32 6.45 3.53
CA SER A 96 -11.93 7.67 2.82
C SER A 96 -11.34 7.27 1.47
N CYS A 97 -11.79 7.94 0.42
CA CYS A 97 -11.52 7.62 -0.99
C CYS A 97 -10.03 7.49 -1.37
N PHE A 98 -9.11 8.10 -0.63
CA PHE A 98 -7.68 8.01 -0.90
C PHE A 98 -6.91 7.12 0.09
N CYS A 99 -7.56 6.57 1.12
CA CYS A 99 -6.86 5.76 2.13
C CYS A 99 -6.53 4.35 1.59
N PRO A 100 -5.25 3.92 1.55
CA PRO A 100 -4.88 2.61 1.04
C PRO A 100 -5.33 1.47 1.95
N PHE A 101 -5.44 1.71 3.25
CA PHE A 101 -5.94 0.73 4.22
C PHE A 101 -7.45 0.48 4.06
N VAL A 102 -8.22 1.52 3.73
CA VAL A 102 -9.64 1.39 3.33
C VAL A 102 -9.75 0.57 2.06
N HIS A 103 -8.89 0.87 1.09
CA HIS A 103 -8.91 0.22 -0.22
C HIS A 103 -8.75 -1.31 -0.12
N ARG A 104 -7.95 -1.83 0.84
CA ARG A 104 -7.87 -3.28 1.12
C ARG A 104 -9.21 -3.91 1.44
N VAL A 105 -9.91 -3.33 2.41
CA VAL A 105 -11.21 -3.84 2.87
C VAL A 105 -12.25 -3.70 1.78
N TRP A 106 -12.20 -2.59 1.04
CA TRP A 106 -13.11 -2.34 -0.07
C TRP A 106 -12.93 -3.34 -1.20
N ILE A 107 -11.68 -3.61 -1.63
CA ILE A 107 -11.37 -4.66 -2.61
C ILE A 107 -11.87 -6.02 -2.10
N SER A 108 -11.71 -6.32 -0.80
CA SER A 108 -12.19 -7.59 -0.23
C SER A 108 -13.70 -7.73 -0.33
N LEU A 109 -14.46 -6.69 -0.02
CA LEU A 109 -15.93 -6.67 -0.12
C LEU A 109 -16.39 -6.89 -1.57
N GLU A 110 -15.80 -6.16 -2.53
CA GLU A 110 -16.10 -6.29 -3.96
C GLU A 110 -15.71 -7.67 -4.51
N HIS A 111 -14.53 -8.18 -4.12
CA HIS A 111 -14.08 -9.51 -4.56
C HIS A 111 -14.99 -10.64 -4.06
N LYS A 112 -15.46 -10.52 -2.83
CA LYS A 112 -16.36 -11.49 -2.20
C LYS A 112 -17.80 -11.34 -2.69
N GLY A 113 -18.15 -10.21 -3.30
CA GLY A 113 -19.52 -9.89 -3.72
C GLY A 113 -20.49 -9.76 -2.55
N LEU A 114 -20.02 -9.20 -1.44
CA LEU A 114 -20.84 -8.98 -0.25
C LEU A 114 -21.71 -7.73 -0.41
N ASP A 115 -22.91 -7.78 0.12
CA ASP A 115 -23.76 -6.58 0.26
C ASP A 115 -23.29 -5.76 1.45
N TYR A 116 -23.05 -4.47 1.23
CA TYR A 116 -22.60 -3.53 2.28
C TYR A 116 -23.01 -2.10 1.95
N GLN A 117 -22.99 -1.21 2.93
CA GLN A 117 -23.05 0.23 2.73
C GLN A 117 -21.65 0.83 2.79
N TYR A 118 -21.29 1.66 1.81
CA TYR A 118 -20.08 2.48 1.89
C TYR A 118 -20.41 3.86 2.48
N VAL A 119 -19.73 4.23 3.57
CA VAL A 119 -19.88 5.54 4.22
C VAL A 119 -18.61 6.34 4.05
N GLU A 120 -18.65 7.35 3.18
CA GLU A 120 -17.51 8.25 2.96
C GLU A 120 -17.22 9.09 4.20
N VAL A 121 -15.98 9.11 4.65
CA VAL A 121 -15.54 9.82 5.85
C VAL A 121 -14.50 10.88 5.49
N ASP A 122 -14.74 12.13 5.92
CA ASP A 122 -13.70 13.15 5.94
C ASP A 122 -12.77 12.91 7.14
N VAL A 123 -11.58 12.36 6.88
CA VAL A 123 -10.60 11.98 7.91
C VAL A 123 -10.00 13.17 8.66
N TYR A 124 -10.21 14.38 8.16
CA TYR A 124 -9.80 15.63 8.81
C TYR A 124 -10.94 16.31 9.59
N ARG A 125 -12.19 15.85 9.39
CA ARG A 125 -13.38 16.25 10.14
C ARG A 125 -14.13 15.00 10.59
N LYS A 126 -13.52 14.26 11.50
CA LYS A 126 -13.95 12.93 11.93
C LYS A 126 -15.37 12.96 12.49
N PRO A 127 -16.34 12.27 11.87
CA PRO A 127 -17.70 12.23 12.38
C PRO A 127 -17.79 11.37 13.66
N LYS A 128 -18.75 11.71 14.52
CA LYS A 128 -19.00 10.97 15.77
C LYS A 128 -19.17 9.48 15.54
N LEU A 129 -19.89 9.10 14.48
CA LEU A 129 -20.12 7.67 14.12
C LEU A 129 -18.82 6.89 13.91
N LEU A 130 -17.77 7.51 13.33
CA LEU A 130 -16.46 6.89 13.24
C LEU A 130 -15.80 6.76 14.60
N LEU A 131 -15.85 7.82 15.42
CA LEU A 131 -15.21 7.85 16.74
C LEU A 131 -15.87 6.86 17.72
N ASP A 132 -17.16 6.58 17.57
CA ASP A 132 -17.87 5.58 18.36
C ASP A 132 -17.41 4.14 18.05
N ILE A 133 -16.91 3.89 16.82
CA ILE A 133 -16.35 2.60 16.40
C ILE A 133 -14.84 2.56 16.67
N ASN A 134 -14.12 3.56 16.22
CA ASN A 134 -12.68 3.67 16.39
C ASN A 134 -12.30 4.96 17.12
N PRO A 135 -12.05 4.91 18.43
CA PRO A 135 -11.69 6.10 19.21
C PRO A 135 -10.42 6.81 18.73
N ARG A 136 -9.54 6.12 17.96
CA ARG A 136 -8.36 6.73 17.33
C ARG A 136 -8.73 7.60 16.12
N GLY A 137 -9.99 7.45 15.63
CA GLY A 137 -10.48 8.17 14.45
C GLY A 137 -9.72 7.84 13.18
N LEU A 138 -9.24 6.61 13.05
CA LEU A 138 -8.62 6.08 11.84
C LEU A 138 -9.62 5.31 11.01
N VAL A 139 -9.39 5.28 9.70
CA VAL A 139 -10.12 4.45 8.74
C VAL A 139 -9.18 3.41 8.14
N PRO A 140 -9.69 2.22 7.74
CA PRO A 140 -11.06 1.79 7.76
C PRO A 140 -11.62 1.51 9.16
N ALA A 141 -12.95 1.69 9.29
CA ALA A 141 -13.72 1.10 10.36
C ALA A 141 -14.92 0.38 9.74
N LEU A 142 -15.38 -0.69 10.37
CA LEU A 142 -16.49 -1.49 9.89
C LEU A 142 -17.53 -1.64 11.01
N ARG A 143 -18.79 -1.56 10.65
CA ARG A 143 -19.91 -1.85 11.54
C ARG A 143 -20.72 -2.99 10.95
N HIS A 144 -21.09 -3.96 11.78
CA HIS A 144 -22.01 -5.04 11.41
C HIS A 144 -23.10 -5.11 12.47
N GLY A 145 -24.32 -4.71 12.10
CA GLY A 145 -25.41 -4.50 13.04
C GLY A 145 -25.06 -3.43 14.09
N ASN A 146 -25.06 -3.83 15.35
CA ASN A 146 -24.69 -2.97 16.49
C ASN A 146 -23.23 -3.08 16.95
N TRP A 147 -22.42 -3.94 16.30
CA TRP A 147 -21.02 -4.16 16.64
C TRP A 147 -20.09 -3.48 15.64
N GLY A 148 -19.00 -2.93 16.14
CA GLY A 148 -18.02 -2.20 15.33
C GLY A 148 -16.58 -2.67 15.56
N MET A 149 -15.74 -2.58 14.52
CA MET A 149 -14.34 -2.96 14.56
C MET A 149 -13.49 -2.11 13.61
N TYR A 150 -12.17 -2.19 13.77
CA TYR A 150 -11.19 -1.46 12.96
C TYR A 150 -9.90 -2.29 12.82
N GLU A 151 -8.86 -1.75 12.15
CA GLU A 151 -7.63 -2.38 11.66
C GLU A 151 -7.86 -3.18 10.37
N SER A 152 -7.31 -2.68 9.27
CA SER A 152 -7.63 -3.19 7.92
C SER A 152 -7.38 -4.69 7.76
N THR A 153 -6.29 -5.23 8.32
CA THR A 153 -5.99 -6.67 8.24
C THR A 153 -7.00 -7.49 9.07
N VAL A 154 -7.38 -6.99 10.25
CA VAL A 154 -8.41 -7.64 11.10
C VAL A 154 -9.77 -7.63 10.40
N LEU A 155 -10.12 -6.51 9.75
CA LEU A 155 -11.37 -6.42 8.99
C LEU A 155 -11.38 -7.41 7.81
N MET A 156 -10.27 -7.58 7.11
CA MET A 156 -10.17 -8.58 6.04
C MET A 156 -10.31 -10.01 6.57
N GLU A 157 -9.68 -10.35 7.71
CA GLU A 157 -9.86 -11.66 8.37
C GLU A 157 -11.32 -11.88 8.80
N TYR A 158 -11.95 -10.85 9.36
CA TYR A 158 -13.37 -10.93 9.72
C TYR A 158 -14.27 -11.22 8.52
N LEU A 159 -14.02 -10.59 7.38
CA LEU A 159 -14.76 -10.87 6.15
C LEU A 159 -14.54 -12.29 5.64
N GLU A 160 -13.38 -12.90 5.90
CA GLU A 160 -13.14 -14.33 5.62
C GLU A 160 -13.93 -15.22 6.57
N ASP A 161 -13.97 -14.87 7.87
CA ASP A 161 -14.66 -15.66 8.91
C ASP A 161 -16.18 -15.61 8.78
N LEU A 162 -16.76 -14.66 8.01
CA LEU A 162 -18.18 -14.67 7.64
C LEU A 162 -18.54 -15.86 6.73
N ASP A 163 -17.54 -16.51 6.13
CA ASP A 163 -17.70 -17.65 5.22
C ASP A 163 -18.69 -17.38 4.06
N GLN A 164 -18.69 -16.15 3.57
CA GLN A 164 -19.56 -15.69 2.49
C GLN A 164 -18.73 -15.25 1.28
N GLY A 165 -19.28 -15.50 0.09
CA GLY A 165 -18.68 -15.11 -1.16
C GLY A 165 -17.37 -15.84 -1.50
N LYS A 166 -16.58 -15.27 -2.42
CA LYS A 166 -15.34 -15.87 -2.89
C LYS A 166 -14.24 -15.72 -1.83
N PRO A 167 -13.59 -16.82 -1.38
CA PRO A 167 -12.56 -16.74 -0.35
C PRO A 167 -11.26 -16.09 -0.89
N LEU A 168 -10.58 -15.34 -0.02
CA LEU A 168 -9.24 -14.80 -0.27
C LEU A 168 -8.15 -15.64 0.43
N LEU A 169 -8.46 -16.30 1.53
CA LEU A 169 -7.53 -17.19 2.21
C LEU A 169 -7.72 -18.64 1.72
N PRO A 170 -6.61 -19.35 1.43
CA PRO A 170 -6.67 -20.74 1.05
C PRO A 170 -7.17 -21.62 2.21
N THR A 171 -7.73 -22.79 1.89
CA THR A 171 -8.19 -23.77 2.89
C THR A 171 -7.03 -24.51 3.56
N ASP A 172 -5.89 -24.69 2.86
CA ASP A 172 -4.70 -25.31 3.41
C ASP A 172 -4.09 -24.46 4.54
N PRO A 173 -3.93 -25.00 5.76
CA PRO A 173 -3.39 -24.23 6.90
C PRO A 173 -1.97 -23.71 6.69
N LYS A 174 -1.14 -24.42 5.91
CA LYS A 174 0.24 -23.99 5.60
C LYS A 174 0.24 -22.79 4.67
N LEU A 175 -0.59 -22.82 3.64
CA LEU A 175 -0.76 -21.69 2.73
C LEU A 175 -1.43 -20.49 3.43
N ARG A 176 -2.37 -20.72 4.37
CA ARG A 176 -2.92 -19.65 5.22
C ARG A 176 -1.83 -18.99 6.08
N ALA A 177 -0.99 -19.80 6.73
CA ALA A 177 0.12 -19.30 7.52
C ALA A 177 1.12 -18.53 6.66
N HIS A 178 1.45 -19.04 5.48
CA HIS A 178 2.31 -18.38 4.50
C HIS A 178 1.71 -17.03 4.05
N SER A 179 0.41 -16.98 3.75
CA SER A 179 -0.28 -15.72 3.42
C SER A 179 -0.18 -14.67 4.52
N ARG A 180 -0.36 -15.10 5.80
CA ARG A 180 -0.24 -14.19 6.95
C ARG A 180 1.19 -13.69 7.16
N LEU A 181 2.19 -14.57 6.99
CA LEU A 181 3.61 -14.21 7.06
C LEU A 181 3.95 -13.10 6.05
N TRP A 182 3.52 -13.23 4.80
CA TRP A 182 3.80 -12.24 3.77
C TRP A 182 2.92 -10.99 3.87
N SER A 183 1.74 -11.10 4.43
CA SER A 183 0.94 -9.92 4.82
C SER A 183 1.64 -9.12 5.93
N ASP A 184 2.28 -9.77 6.91
CA ASP A 184 3.10 -9.12 7.93
C ASP A 184 4.32 -8.43 7.31
N HIS A 185 5.01 -9.09 6.35
CA HIS A 185 6.12 -8.48 5.60
C HIS A 185 5.68 -7.21 4.87
N ILE A 186 4.53 -7.22 4.18
CA ILE A 186 3.97 -6.03 3.52
C ILE A 186 3.79 -4.90 4.55
N ASN A 187 3.17 -5.20 5.69
CA ASN A 187 2.87 -4.19 6.72
C ASN A 187 4.11 -3.63 7.41
N ARG A 188 5.12 -4.47 7.68
CA ARG A 188 6.32 -4.06 8.43
C ARG A 188 7.44 -3.50 7.56
N HIS A 189 7.49 -3.88 6.29
CA HIS A 189 8.63 -3.53 5.43
C HIS A 189 8.21 -2.72 4.20
N ILE A 190 7.28 -3.20 3.37
CA ILE A 190 6.92 -2.53 2.12
C ILE A 190 6.22 -1.20 2.39
N ILE A 191 5.21 -1.18 3.24
CA ILE A 191 4.44 0.04 3.51
C ILE A 191 5.30 1.14 4.16
N PRO A 192 6.09 0.86 5.21
CA PRO A 192 6.99 1.88 5.74
C PRO A 192 8.02 2.38 4.72
N ALA A 193 8.60 1.51 3.90
CA ALA A 193 9.54 1.90 2.84
C ALA A 193 8.85 2.80 1.79
N PHE A 194 7.62 2.47 1.38
CA PHE A 194 6.83 3.31 0.48
C PHE A 194 6.67 4.74 1.02
N TYR A 195 6.27 4.89 2.29
CA TYR A 195 6.07 6.21 2.88
C TYR A 195 7.39 6.93 3.14
N ARG A 196 8.46 6.26 3.54
CA ARG A 196 9.80 6.87 3.65
C ARG A 196 10.23 7.44 2.32
N TYR A 197 10.10 6.66 1.25
CA TYR A 197 10.46 7.12 -0.10
C TYR A 197 9.60 8.30 -0.55
N LEU A 198 8.27 8.20 -0.38
CA LEU A 198 7.36 9.29 -0.75
C LEU A 198 7.66 10.59 0.00
N GLN A 199 8.02 10.51 1.30
CA GLN A 199 8.23 11.67 2.17
C GLN A 199 9.65 12.23 2.12
N ALA A 200 10.61 11.51 1.53
CA ALA A 200 12.00 11.94 1.46
C ALA A 200 12.14 13.24 0.66
N GLN A 201 12.83 14.22 1.25
CA GLN A 201 13.10 15.52 0.63
C GLN A 201 14.54 15.61 0.10
N ASP A 202 15.47 14.93 0.74
CA ASP A 202 16.87 14.86 0.29
C ASP A 202 17.01 13.84 -0.86
N PRO A 203 17.69 14.20 -1.98
CA PRO A 203 17.90 13.29 -3.10
C PRO A 203 18.63 11.98 -2.75
N LYS A 204 19.55 12.01 -1.77
CA LYS A 204 20.24 10.79 -1.31
C LYS A 204 19.29 9.85 -0.58
N ASP A 205 18.43 10.40 0.26
CA ASP A 205 17.41 9.63 0.95
C ASP A 205 16.41 9.04 -0.04
N GLN A 206 16.02 9.78 -1.07
CA GLN A 206 15.16 9.26 -2.14
C GLN A 206 15.79 8.04 -2.84
N VAL A 207 17.08 8.08 -3.16
CA VAL A 207 17.78 6.94 -3.75
C VAL A 207 17.82 5.75 -2.79
N ASN A 208 18.18 5.98 -1.53
CA ASN A 208 18.29 4.93 -0.52
C ASN A 208 16.92 4.26 -0.25
N PHE A 209 15.87 5.04 -0.02
CA PHE A 209 14.55 4.51 0.27
C PHE A 209 13.87 3.89 -0.98
N GLY A 210 14.16 4.40 -2.17
CA GLY A 210 13.73 3.77 -3.42
C GLY A 210 14.36 2.39 -3.59
N SER A 211 15.67 2.25 -3.30
CA SER A 211 16.37 0.97 -3.32
C SER A 211 15.84 0.02 -2.25
N GLU A 212 15.58 0.51 -1.04
CA GLU A 212 14.96 -0.28 0.04
C GLU A 212 13.59 -0.82 -0.38
N LEU A 213 12.72 0.04 -0.92
CA LEU A 213 11.39 -0.40 -1.38
C LEU A 213 11.48 -1.47 -2.47
N THR A 214 12.40 -1.30 -3.43
CA THR A 214 12.67 -2.28 -4.49
C THR A 214 13.11 -3.62 -3.91
N GLU A 215 14.02 -3.62 -2.94
CA GLU A 215 14.49 -4.82 -2.25
C GLU A 215 13.35 -5.55 -1.53
N GLN A 216 12.50 -4.82 -0.78
CA GLN A 216 11.42 -5.43 -0.03
C GLN A 216 10.32 -5.99 -0.95
N ILE A 217 10.03 -5.34 -2.07
CA ILE A 217 9.15 -5.90 -3.11
C ILE A 217 9.81 -7.14 -3.74
N GLY A 218 11.10 -7.11 -4.04
CA GLY A 218 11.86 -8.24 -4.58
C GLY A 218 11.70 -9.51 -3.73
N LYS A 219 11.88 -9.40 -2.41
CA LYS A 219 11.68 -10.52 -1.46
C LYS A 219 10.26 -11.10 -1.52
N LEU A 220 9.25 -10.25 -1.66
CA LEU A 220 7.86 -10.68 -1.79
C LEU A 220 7.62 -11.39 -3.13
N VAL A 221 8.22 -10.91 -4.22
CA VAL A 221 8.13 -11.53 -5.56
C VAL A 221 8.82 -12.88 -5.59
N GLU A 222 9.98 -13.02 -4.94
CA GLU A 222 10.71 -14.29 -4.81
C GLU A 222 9.91 -15.38 -4.06
N ALA A 223 9.08 -14.97 -3.11
CA ALA A 223 8.23 -15.87 -2.34
C ALA A 223 6.92 -16.24 -3.04
N ALA A 224 6.55 -15.52 -4.10
CA ALA A 224 5.32 -15.75 -4.82
C ALA A 224 5.41 -16.97 -5.75
N ASP A 225 4.26 -17.52 -6.13
CA ASP A 225 4.18 -18.55 -7.17
C ASP A 225 4.90 -18.10 -8.45
N THR A 226 5.71 -18.97 -9.03
CA THR A 226 6.59 -18.62 -10.17
C THR A 226 5.84 -18.47 -11.48
N THR A 227 4.67 -19.10 -11.61
CA THR A 227 3.84 -19.07 -12.81
C THR A 227 2.76 -17.99 -12.72
N GLY A 228 2.23 -17.74 -11.52
CA GLY A 228 1.27 -16.71 -11.15
C GLY A 228 0.12 -16.54 -12.11
N PRO A 229 -0.64 -15.44 -12.17
CA PRO A 229 -0.18 -14.07 -11.97
C PRO A 229 -0.18 -13.57 -10.53
N TYR A 230 -0.94 -14.19 -9.62
CA TYR A 230 -1.08 -13.76 -8.24
C TYR A 230 -0.10 -14.46 -7.28
N PHE A 231 -0.12 -14.09 -6.02
CA PHE A 231 0.86 -14.55 -5.03
C PHE A 231 0.88 -16.08 -4.85
N ILE A 232 -0.28 -16.73 -4.79
CA ILE A 232 -0.38 -18.20 -4.60
C ILE A 232 -0.70 -18.94 -5.95
N GLY A 233 -0.79 -18.24 -7.06
CA GLY A 233 -1.07 -18.85 -8.37
C GLY A 233 -2.05 -18.05 -9.21
N LYS A 234 -3.10 -18.71 -9.73
CA LYS A 234 -4.00 -18.12 -10.74
C LYS A 234 -5.08 -17.19 -10.21
N ASP A 235 -5.45 -17.32 -8.95
CA ASP A 235 -6.54 -16.57 -8.34
C ASP A 235 -6.00 -15.51 -7.37
N MET A 236 -6.67 -14.35 -7.30
CA MET A 236 -6.35 -13.29 -6.35
C MET A 236 -6.61 -13.78 -4.92
N THR A 237 -5.65 -13.58 -4.04
CA THR A 237 -5.65 -14.04 -2.65
C THR A 237 -5.45 -12.90 -1.66
N PHE A 238 -5.45 -13.22 -0.39
CA PHE A 238 -5.31 -12.27 0.72
C PHE A 238 -4.05 -11.39 0.62
N VAL A 239 -2.91 -11.99 0.22
CA VAL A 239 -1.65 -11.25 0.04
C VAL A 239 -1.77 -10.24 -1.10
N ASP A 240 -2.41 -10.63 -2.18
CA ASP A 240 -2.63 -9.77 -3.34
C ASP A 240 -3.46 -8.54 -2.96
N VAL A 241 -4.54 -8.73 -2.20
CA VAL A 241 -5.39 -7.64 -1.71
C VAL A 241 -4.65 -6.77 -0.69
N GLN A 242 -3.82 -7.37 0.17
CA GLN A 242 -2.96 -6.60 1.09
C GLN A 242 -2.02 -5.64 0.34
N LEU A 243 -1.51 -6.05 -0.82
CA LEU A 243 -0.55 -5.26 -1.62
C LEU A 243 -1.22 -4.34 -2.66
N ALA A 244 -2.37 -4.73 -3.22
CA ALA A 244 -3.03 -4.05 -4.35
C ALA A 244 -3.13 -2.52 -4.19
N PRO A 245 -3.52 -1.95 -3.03
CA PRO A 245 -3.57 -0.50 -2.86
C PRO A 245 -2.23 0.20 -3.07
N TRP A 246 -1.12 -0.46 -2.73
CA TRP A 246 0.22 0.10 -2.94
C TRP A 246 0.68 -0.08 -4.38
N ILE A 247 0.36 -1.18 -5.06
CA ILE A 247 0.60 -1.33 -6.51
C ILE A 247 -0.05 -0.14 -7.25
N VAL A 248 -1.33 0.14 -6.99
CA VAL A 248 -2.02 1.29 -7.58
C VAL A 248 -1.28 2.61 -7.29
N ARG A 249 -0.68 2.75 -6.10
CA ARG A 249 0.01 3.98 -5.70
C ARG A 249 1.47 4.04 -6.15
N LEU A 250 2.09 2.94 -6.50
CA LEU A 250 3.38 2.95 -7.20
C LEU A 250 3.25 3.71 -8.53
N GLU A 251 2.19 3.41 -9.30
CA GLU A 251 1.92 4.08 -10.58
C GLU A 251 1.36 5.49 -10.37
N LYS A 252 0.29 5.64 -9.59
CA LYS A 252 -0.47 6.90 -9.50
C LYS A 252 0.13 7.95 -8.55
N VAL A 253 1.05 7.55 -7.68
CA VAL A 253 1.66 8.43 -6.66
C VAL A 253 3.18 8.45 -6.76
N LEU A 254 3.88 7.30 -6.58
CA LEU A 254 5.34 7.31 -6.56
C LEU A 254 5.94 7.64 -7.93
N LYS A 255 5.36 7.16 -9.01
CA LYS A 255 5.85 7.46 -10.36
C LYS A 255 5.84 8.97 -10.65
N PRO A 256 4.73 9.73 -10.47
CA PRO A 256 4.73 11.17 -10.70
C PRO A 256 5.53 11.97 -9.67
N TYR A 257 5.58 11.58 -8.39
CA TYR A 257 6.28 12.34 -7.35
C TYR A 257 7.75 11.99 -7.16
N ARG A 258 8.14 10.75 -7.47
CA ARG A 258 9.48 10.21 -7.17
C ARG A 258 10.15 9.51 -8.36
N GLY A 259 9.48 9.41 -9.50
CA GLY A 259 10.03 8.74 -10.68
C GLY A 259 10.13 7.22 -10.53
N TRP A 260 9.21 6.59 -9.77
CA TRP A 260 9.17 5.13 -9.64
C TRP A 260 9.15 4.47 -11.03
N PRO A 261 10.02 3.48 -11.30
CA PRO A 261 10.12 2.87 -12.62
C PRO A 261 8.93 1.95 -12.91
N ASP A 262 8.62 1.80 -14.20
CA ASP A 262 7.73 0.74 -14.66
C ASP A 262 8.34 -0.64 -14.36
N PRO A 263 7.53 -1.67 -14.12
CA PRO A 263 8.02 -3.03 -14.00
C PRO A 263 8.81 -3.45 -15.25
N GLU A 264 9.87 -4.24 -15.05
CA GLU A 264 10.65 -4.78 -16.16
C GLU A 264 9.77 -5.66 -17.05
N PRO A 265 9.70 -5.39 -18.37
CA PRO A 265 8.88 -6.17 -19.31
C PRO A 265 9.17 -7.67 -19.26
N GLY A 266 8.12 -8.49 -19.17
CA GLY A 266 8.20 -9.94 -19.06
C GLY A 266 8.56 -10.48 -17.69
N SER A 267 8.85 -9.61 -16.72
CA SER A 267 9.17 -10.02 -15.35
C SER A 267 7.97 -10.63 -14.63
N ARG A 268 8.24 -11.41 -13.56
CA ARG A 268 7.19 -11.93 -12.67
C ARG A 268 6.42 -10.79 -11.99
N TRP A 269 7.13 -9.70 -11.66
CA TRP A 269 6.54 -8.51 -11.07
C TRP A 269 5.58 -7.80 -12.03
N GLU A 270 5.95 -7.64 -13.30
CA GLU A 270 5.05 -7.06 -14.31
C GLU A 270 3.76 -7.85 -14.45
N LYS A 271 3.84 -9.19 -14.52
CA LYS A 271 2.67 -10.06 -14.61
C LYS A 271 1.73 -9.86 -13.41
N TRP A 272 2.30 -9.71 -12.22
CA TRP A 272 1.51 -9.51 -11.01
C TRP A 272 0.84 -8.14 -10.99
N VAL A 273 1.59 -7.07 -11.27
CA VAL A 273 1.06 -5.70 -11.35
C VAL A 273 -0.10 -5.64 -12.35
N ARG A 274 0.10 -6.15 -13.56
CA ARG A 274 -0.95 -6.18 -14.60
C ARG A 274 -2.19 -6.97 -14.16
N ALA A 275 -2.01 -8.09 -13.46
CA ALA A 275 -3.13 -8.88 -12.97
C ALA A 275 -3.94 -8.13 -11.90
N ILE A 276 -3.27 -7.44 -10.98
CA ILE A 276 -3.92 -6.59 -9.98
C ILE A 276 -4.69 -5.46 -10.65
N GLU A 277 -4.07 -4.73 -11.58
CA GLU A 277 -4.70 -3.60 -12.28
C GLU A 277 -5.87 -4.04 -13.18
N ALA A 278 -5.80 -5.25 -13.75
CA ALA A 278 -6.86 -5.81 -14.54
C ALA A 278 -8.04 -6.38 -13.73
N ASN A 279 -7.85 -6.60 -12.41
CA ASN A 279 -8.86 -7.20 -11.56
C ASN A 279 -10.06 -6.28 -11.36
N ASP A 280 -11.28 -6.81 -11.51
CA ASP A 280 -12.51 -6.01 -11.48
C ASP A 280 -12.76 -5.39 -10.10
N ALA A 281 -12.49 -6.10 -9.00
CA ALA A 281 -12.65 -5.54 -7.66
C ALA A 281 -11.68 -4.38 -7.40
N VAL A 282 -10.46 -4.45 -7.95
CA VAL A 282 -9.47 -3.36 -7.87
C VAL A 282 -9.92 -2.17 -8.72
N LYS A 283 -10.35 -2.40 -9.97
CA LYS A 283 -10.86 -1.32 -10.85
C LYS A 283 -12.03 -0.58 -10.25
N LYS A 284 -13.04 -1.32 -9.78
CA LYS A 284 -14.26 -0.76 -9.16
C LYS A 284 -13.99 0.09 -7.93
N THR A 285 -12.89 -0.13 -7.24
CA THR A 285 -12.52 0.58 -6.01
C THR A 285 -11.39 1.59 -6.18
N THR A 286 -10.91 1.76 -7.42
CA THR A 286 -9.83 2.71 -7.77
C THR A 286 -10.43 3.99 -8.35
N SER A 287 -10.06 5.13 -7.77
CA SER A 287 -10.41 6.47 -8.26
C SER A 287 -9.49 6.92 -9.40
N ASP A 288 -9.84 8.05 -10.03
CA ASP A 288 -9.02 8.67 -11.06
C ASP A 288 -7.68 9.17 -10.51
N ASP A 289 -6.67 9.30 -11.38
CA ASP A 289 -5.31 9.67 -11.04
C ASP A 289 -5.20 10.99 -10.30
N GLN A 290 -6.02 11.99 -10.68
CA GLN A 290 -5.99 13.31 -10.07
C GLN A 290 -6.35 13.27 -8.58
N LEU A 291 -7.27 12.39 -8.17
CA LEU A 291 -7.61 12.21 -6.76
C LEU A 291 -6.38 11.80 -5.94
N TYR A 292 -5.60 10.86 -6.44
CA TYR A 292 -4.39 10.40 -5.74
C TYR A 292 -3.30 11.46 -5.74
N LEU A 293 -3.07 12.14 -6.87
CA LEU A 293 -2.10 13.23 -6.95
C LEU A 293 -2.41 14.32 -5.92
N ASP A 294 -3.64 14.82 -5.90
CA ASP A 294 -4.03 15.88 -4.97
C ASP A 294 -3.95 15.44 -3.51
N SER A 295 -4.42 14.21 -3.20
CA SER A 295 -4.49 13.73 -1.83
C SER A 295 -3.13 13.34 -1.24
N TYR A 296 -2.17 12.98 -2.10
CA TYR A 296 -0.83 12.59 -1.68
C TYR A 296 0.22 13.70 -1.78
N GLU A 297 -0.10 14.86 -2.35
CA GLU A 297 0.80 16.02 -2.44
C GLU A 297 1.44 16.36 -1.09
N ARG A 298 0.66 16.41 -0.03
CA ARG A 298 1.12 16.72 1.33
C ARG A 298 2.08 15.68 1.93
N TYR A 299 1.94 14.41 1.56
CA TYR A 299 2.92 13.37 1.91
C TYR A 299 4.21 13.56 1.12
N ALA A 300 4.10 13.81 -0.19
CA ALA A 300 5.25 14.03 -1.05
C ALA A 300 6.07 15.27 -0.65
N GLU A 301 5.42 16.30 -0.12
CA GLU A 301 6.06 17.50 0.43
C GLU A 301 6.41 17.36 1.93
N ASN A 302 6.15 16.22 2.53
CA ASN A 302 6.38 15.91 3.94
C ASN A 302 5.81 16.98 4.90
N ARG A 303 4.62 17.51 4.60
CA ARG A 303 3.99 18.57 5.41
C ARG A 303 3.64 18.05 6.81
N PRO A 304 3.86 18.85 7.87
CA PRO A 304 3.45 18.48 9.24
C PRO A 304 1.93 18.30 9.33
N ASN A 305 1.48 17.49 10.30
CA ASN A 305 0.07 17.23 10.57
C ASN A 305 -0.70 16.63 9.37
N THR A 306 0.01 15.94 8.47
CA THR A 306 -0.60 15.26 7.31
C THR A 306 -1.43 14.07 7.76
N SER A 307 -0.87 13.21 8.62
CA SER A 307 -1.57 12.03 9.18
C SER A 307 -0.77 11.37 10.30
N GLN A 308 -1.43 10.48 11.05
CA GLN A 308 -0.76 9.64 12.04
C GLN A 308 0.29 8.70 11.40
N VAL A 309 0.03 8.22 10.16
CA VAL A 309 1.01 7.41 9.40
C VAL A 309 2.27 8.23 9.11
N ARG A 310 2.12 9.45 8.61
CA ARG A 310 3.26 10.34 8.34
C ARG A 310 4.09 10.56 9.60
N GLU A 311 3.46 10.87 10.72
CA GLU A 311 4.15 11.12 11.99
C GLU A 311 4.83 9.85 12.53
N ALA A 312 4.20 8.70 12.42
CA ALA A 312 4.76 7.42 12.84
C ALA A 312 6.03 7.07 12.04
N ILE A 313 5.96 7.19 10.72
CA ILE A 313 7.10 6.93 9.82
C ILE A 313 8.27 7.87 10.11
N ASN A 314 8.03 9.18 10.22
CA ASN A 314 9.09 10.16 10.50
C ASN A 314 9.71 10.01 11.90
N SER A 315 8.99 9.44 12.86
CA SER A 315 9.52 9.14 14.20
C SER A 315 10.15 7.75 14.32
N GLY A 316 10.25 6.99 13.23
CA GLY A 316 10.79 5.62 13.25
C GLY A 316 9.91 4.59 13.97
N ARG A 317 8.66 4.95 14.29
CA ARG A 317 7.67 4.02 14.85
C ARG A 317 7.07 3.17 13.73
N GLY A 318 6.55 2.00 14.08
CA GLY A 318 5.72 1.20 13.17
C GLY A 318 4.45 1.95 12.74
N LEU A 319 3.68 1.34 11.84
CA LEU A 319 2.37 1.88 11.43
C LEU A 319 1.47 2.09 12.66
N PRO A 320 0.67 3.16 12.68
CA PRO A 320 -0.15 3.51 13.83
C PRO A 320 -1.27 2.51 14.10
#